data_2a205e93e70d1cd24c7fa510c678dc9d
#
_entry.id   2a205e93e70d1cd24c7fa510c678dc9d
#
_cell.length_a   1.000
_cell.length_b   1.000
_cell.length_c   1.000
_cell.angle_alpha   90.00
_cell.angle_beta   90.00
_cell.angle_gamma   90.00
#
_symmetry.space_group_name_H-M   'P 1'
#
loop_
_entity.id
_entity.type
_entity.pdbx_description
1 polymer ?
#
loop_
_entity_poly.entity_id
_entity_poly.type
_entity_poly.pdbx_seq_one_letter_code
_entity_poly.pdbx_strand_id
1 'polypeptide(L)'
;MAVKSGLKLAACIASTCTLCPRRCAIDRKRARGVCGEGNEVRLARAALHFWEEPPISGESGSGTVFFSGCPLRCVYCQNKSIARGEVGRGVSIERLARIFLEQQERGALNINLVTPTHFATQIKAALDLARSDAFSDTPFVLPIVYNTSGYELPEAIAALDGYVDVF
;
A
#
# COMPACT_ATOMS: atom_id res chain seq x y z
N MET A 1 22.43 13.11 19.48
CA MET A 1 21.57 14.16 18.89
C MET A 1 20.48 13.49 18.12
N ALA A 2 19.28 13.42 18.68
CA ALA A 2 18.14 12.76 18.06
C ALA A 2 17.48 13.74 17.10
N VAL A 3 17.52 13.44 15.80
CA VAL A 3 16.80 14.20 14.77
C VAL A 3 15.32 13.82 14.87
N LYS A 4 14.54 14.70 15.50
CA LYS A 4 13.08 14.65 15.45
C LYS A 4 12.64 15.10 14.04
N SER A 5 12.57 14.18 13.09
CA SER A 5 11.89 14.45 11.81
C SER A 5 10.53 13.76 11.78
N GLY A 6 9.60 14.29 12.57
CA GLY A 6 8.18 14.07 12.41
C GLY A 6 7.66 14.81 11.18
N LEU A 7 8.15 14.48 9.98
CA LEU A 7 7.66 15.08 8.74
C LEU A 7 6.44 14.31 8.27
N LYS A 8 5.33 14.79 8.63
CA LYS A 8 3.98 14.94 8.07
C LYS A 8 3.68 14.19 6.77
N LEU A 9 3.52 12.86 6.84
CA LEU A 9 2.68 12.14 5.89
C LEU A 9 1.18 12.50 6.06
N ALA A 10 0.87 13.33 7.06
CA ALA A 10 -0.43 13.98 7.26
C ALA A 10 -0.90 14.84 6.07
N ALA A 11 -0.04 15.06 5.05
CA ALA A 11 -0.31 15.98 3.96
C ALA A 11 -1.30 15.52 2.91
N CYS A 12 -1.75 14.25 2.91
CA CYS A 12 -2.85 13.85 2.02
C CYS A 12 -4.23 13.83 2.67
N ILE A 13 -4.32 14.12 3.96
CA ILE A 13 -5.59 14.44 4.63
C ILE A 13 -5.91 15.94 4.46
N ALA A 14 -4.90 16.76 4.20
CA ALA A 14 -5.02 18.17 3.86
C ALA A 14 -5.27 18.35 2.35
N SER A 15 -5.92 19.41 1.99
CA SER A 15 -6.53 19.80 0.72
C SER A 15 -5.73 19.62 -0.59
N THR A 16 -4.50 19.09 -0.56
CA THR A 16 -3.64 18.97 -1.76
C THR A 16 -2.76 17.73 -1.74
N CYS A 17 -2.92 16.84 -2.73
CA CYS A 17 -2.15 15.60 -2.85
C CYS A 17 -0.74 15.83 -3.39
N THR A 18 0.28 15.46 -2.59
CA THR A 18 1.70 15.52 -2.96
C THR A 18 2.44 14.20 -2.68
N LEU A 19 1.74 13.06 -2.60
CA LEU A 19 2.28 11.74 -2.19
C LEU A 19 3.33 11.16 -3.15
N CYS A 20 3.31 11.55 -4.41
CA CYS A 20 4.20 11.00 -5.43
C CYS A 20 4.72 12.12 -6.34
N PRO A 21 5.69 11.86 -7.25
CA PRO A 21 6.26 12.87 -8.14
C PRO A 21 5.25 13.58 -9.05
N ARG A 22 4.04 13.04 -9.22
CA ARG A 22 2.95 13.71 -9.97
C ARG A 22 2.48 15.00 -9.30
N ARG A 23 2.55 15.08 -7.97
CA ARG A 23 2.17 16.28 -7.18
C ARG A 23 0.88 16.94 -7.71
N CYS A 24 -0.17 16.15 -7.86
CA CYS A 24 -1.44 16.58 -8.52
C CYS A 24 -2.11 17.77 -7.84
N ALA A 25 -1.79 18.07 -6.59
CA ALA A 25 -2.32 19.18 -5.78
C ALA A 25 -3.87 19.19 -5.70
N ILE A 26 -4.51 18.04 -5.81
CA ILE A 26 -5.97 17.89 -5.69
C ILE A 26 -6.40 17.54 -4.26
N ASP A 27 -7.64 17.88 -3.91
CA ASP A 27 -8.32 17.31 -2.75
C ASP A 27 -8.84 15.91 -3.09
N ARG A 28 -8.18 14.87 -2.58
CA ARG A 28 -8.53 13.47 -2.86
C ARG A 28 -9.89 13.04 -2.28
N LYS A 29 -10.49 13.81 -1.37
CA LYS A 29 -11.85 13.57 -0.91
C LYS A 29 -12.90 13.97 -1.95
N ARG A 30 -12.55 14.89 -2.87
CA ARG A 30 -13.46 15.46 -3.87
C ARG A 30 -13.13 15.08 -5.30
N ALA A 31 -11.88 14.69 -5.57
CA ALA A 31 -11.39 14.40 -6.92
C ALA A 31 -10.43 13.22 -6.93
N ARG A 32 -10.18 12.66 -8.11
CA ARG A 32 -9.19 11.61 -8.35
C ARG A 32 -7.93 12.22 -8.97
N GLY A 33 -6.76 11.74 -8.49
CA GLY A 33 -5.47 12.17 -9.01
C GLY A 33 -5.13 11.55 -10.36
N VAL A 34 -3.94 11.86 -10.89
CA VAL A 34 -3.38 11.23 -12.09
C VAL A 34 -3.30 9.70 -11.93
N CYS A 35 -3.09 9.19 -10.71
CA CYS A 35 -3.13 7.76 -10.41
C CYS A 35 -4.50 7.10 -10.68
N GLY A 36 -5.57 7.88 -10.86
CA GLY A 36 -6.94 7.38 -11.03
C GLY A 36 -7.72 7.23 -9.74
N GLU A 37 -7.11 7.53 -8.57
CA GLU A 37 -7.68 7.24 -7.26
C GLU A 37 -7.90 8.48 -6.40
N GLY A 38 -8.91 8.36 -5.54
CA GLY A 38 -9.26 9.33 -4.50
C GLY A 38 -8.68 8.95 -3.14
N ASN A 39 -9.37 9.35 -2.05
CA ASN A 39 -8.92 9.10 -0.69
C ASN A 39 -9.27 7.68 -0.18
N GLU A 40 -10.32 7.06 -0.71
CA GLU A 40 -10.71 5.69 -0.36
C GLU A 40 -9.73 4.69 -0.94
N VAL A 41 -9.26 3.73 -0.13
CA VAL A 41 -8.42 2.64 -0.62
C VAL A 41 -9.24 1.74 -1.53
N ARG A 42 -8.71 1.44 -2.71
CA ARG A 42 -9.32 0.48 -3.63
C ARG A 42 -8.36 -0.66 -3.93
N LEU A 43 -8.85 -1.88 -3.77
CA LEU A 43 -8.11 -3.10 -4.04
C LEU A 43 -8.69 -3.82 -5.25
N ALA A 44 -7.82 -4.21 -6.17
CA ALA A 44 -8.18 -5.06 -7.30
C ALA A 44 -8.15 -6.54 -6.90
N ARG A 45 -7.19 -6.95 -6.05
CA ARG A 45 -7.02 -8.33 -5.60
C ARG A 45 -6.25 -8.38 -4.28
N ALA A 46 -6.57 -9.37 -3.44
CA ALA A 46 -5.75 -9.81 -2.31
C ALA A 46 -5.79 -11.34 -2.25
N ALA A 47 -4.65 -12.00 -2.42
CA ALA A 47 -4.55 -13.46 -2.44
C ALA A 47 -3.11 -13.93 -2.26
N LEU A 48 -2.91 -15.19 -1.87
CA LEU A 48 -1.62 -15.85 -1.97
C LEU A 48 -1.17 -15.91 -3.43
N HIS A 49 0.12 -15.61 -3.67
CA HIS A 49 0.78 -15.69 -4.96
C HIS A 49 2.08 -16.46 -4.83
N PHE A 50 2.31 -17.44 -5.71
CA PHE A 50 3.41 -18.40 -5.61
C PHE A 50 4.49 -18.20 -6.69
N TRP A 51 4.35 -17.16 -7.50
CA TRP A 51 5.20 -16.89 -8.66
C TRP A 51 5.92 -15.55 -8.58
N GLU A 52 6.14 -15.06 -7.35
CA GLU A 52 7.11 -13.99 -7.10
C GLU A 52 8.52 -14.59 -7.09
N GLU A 53 9.55 -13.77 -6.93
CA GLU A 53 10.92 -14.24 -6.76
C GLU A 53 11.01 -15.24 -5.58
N PRO A 54 11.84 -16.31 -5.70
CA PRO A 54 11.91 -17.35 -4.67
C PRO A 54 12.09 -16.84 -3.23
N PRO A 55 12.90 -15.78 -2.95
CA PRO A 55 13.00 -15.24 -1.60
C PRO A 55 11.71 -14.58 -1.07
N ILE A 56 10.80 -14.18 -1.97
CA ILE A 56 9.53 -13.51 -1.63
C ILE A 56 8.41 -14.53 -1.45
N SER A 57 8.21 -15.43 -2.42
CA SER A 57 7.08 -16.37 -2.36
C SER A 57 7.38 -17.68 -1.63
N GLY A 58 8.65 -18.15 -1.64
CA GLY A 58 9.01 -19.45 -1.08
C GLY A 58 8.02 -20.54 -1.49
N GLU A 59 7.76 -21.50 -0.59
CA GLU A 59 6.80 -22.58 -0.81
C GLU A 59 5.37 -22.20 -0.36
N SER A 60 5.23 -21.33 0.63
CA SER A 60 3.93 -20.95 1.21
C SER A 60 3.22 -19.81 0.48
N GLY A 61 3.93 -19.11 -0.40
CA GLY A 61 3.42 -17.99 -1.16
C GLY A 61 3.48 -16.65 -0.43
N SER A 62 3.42 -15.59 -1.21
CA SER A 62 3.34 -14.19 -0.76
C SER A 62 1.89 -13.74 -0.66
N GLY A 63 1.50 -13.07 0.41
CA GLY A 63 0.19 -12.43 0.57
C GLY A 63 0.11 -11.15 -0.27
N THR A 64 -0.10 -11.30 -1.57
CA THR A 64 -0.03 -10.19 -2.53
C THR A 64 -1.31 -9.37 -2.53
N VAL A 65 -1.17 -8.06 -2.36
CA VAL A 65 -2.26 -7.07 -2.35
C VAL A 65 -2.07 -6.07 -3.49
N PHE A 66 -2.92 -6.16 -4.52
CA PHE A 66 -2.92 -5.26 -5.67
C PHE A 66 -3.82 -4.06 -5.41
N PHE A 67 -3.22 -2.88 -5.35
CA PHE A 67 -3.95 -1.62 -5.25
C PHE A 67 -4.39 -1.14 -6.63
N SER A 68 -5.63 -0.62 -6.71
CA SER A 68 -6.13 0.01 -7.94
C SER A 68 -5.45 1.34 -8.18
N GLY A 69 -5.30 1.69 -9.46
CA GLY A 69 -4.62 2.91 -9.89
C GLY A 69 -3.10 2.79 -9.85
N CYS A 70 -2.42 3.72 -10.53
CA CYS A 70 -0.97 3.77 -10.55
C CYS A 70 -0.49 5.17 -10.95
N PRO A 71 0.43 5.79 -10.20
CA PRO A 71 0.96 7.11 -10.57
C PRO A 71 1.87 7.09 -11.81
N LEU A 72 2.52 5.96 -12.13
CA LEU A 72 3.43 5.84 -13.28
C LEU A 72 2.69 5.64 -14.59
N ARG A 73 1.66 4.77 -14.65
CA ARG A 73 0.82 4.52 -15.83
C ARG A 73 1.58 4.09 -17.08
N CYS A 74 2.48 3.12 -16.96
CA CYS A 74 3.26 2.59 -18.08
C CYS A 74 2.36 2.18 -19.25
N VAL A 75 2.77 2.52 -20.49
CA VAL A 75 2.00 2.17 -21.70
C VAL A 75 1.95 0.67 -21.99
N TYR A 76 2.98 -0.05 -21.55
CA TYR A 76 3.15 -1.51 -21.69
C TYR A 76 2.83 -2.30 -20.41
N CYS A 77 2.07 -1.70 -19.46
CA CYS A 77 1.75 -2.34 -18.20
C CYS A 77 0.94 -3.63 -18.41
N GLN A 78 1.46 -4.77 -17.90
CA GLN A 78 0.75 -6.06 -17.93
C GLN A 78 -0.55 -6.01 -17.10
N ASN A 79 -0.60 -5.17 -16.05
CA ASN A 79 -1.75 -4.98 -15.18
C ASN A 79 -2.53 -3.69 -15.54
N LYS A 80 -2.72 -3.44 -16.84
CA LYS A 80 -3.25 -2.16 -17.37
C LYS A 80 -4.60 -1.76 -16.78
N SER A 81 -5.55 -2.70 -16.64
CA SER A 81 -6.88 -2.42 -16.07
C SER A 81 -6.79 -2.01 -14.59
N ILE A 82 -5.91 -2.67 -13.82
CA ILE A 82 -5.62 -2.30 -12.42
C ILE A 82 -4.97 -0.92 -12.37
N ALA A 83 -3.90 -0.71 -13.15
CA ALA A 83 -3.13 0.53 -13.15
C ALA A 83 -3.96 1.75 -13.60
N ARG A 84 -5.01 1.55 -14.37
CA ARG A 84 -5.97 2.61 -14.79
C ARG A 84 -7.10 2.85 -13.81
N GLY A 85 -7.23 2.01 -12.77
CA GLY A 85 -8.33 2.09 -11.82
C GLY A 85 -9.68 1.62 -12.39
N GLU A 86 -9.65 0.82 -13.48
CA GLU A 86 -10.85 0.26 -14.13
C GLU A 86 -11.45 -0.87 -13.29
N VAL A 87 -10.62 -1.56 -12.50
CA VAL A 87 -11.02 -2.64 -11.59
C VAL A 87 -10.64 -2.29 -10.14
N GLY A 88 -11.36 -2.88 -9.21
CA GLY A 88 -11.12 -2.73 -7.76
C GLY A 88 -12.35 -2.26 -7.02
N ARG A 89 -12.39 -2.60 -5.73
CA ARG A 89 -13.45 -2.24 -4.79
C ARG A 89 -12.90 -1.39 -3.67
N GLY A 90 -13.66 -0.40 -3.22
CA GLY A 90 -13.35 0.39 -2.04
C GLY A 90 -13.32 -0.47 -0.78
N VAL A 91 -12.36 -0.22 0.10
CA VAL A 91 -12.23 -0.87 1.40
C VAL A 91 -11.92 0.16 2.48
N SER A 92 -12.44 -0.04 3.69
CA SER A 92 -12.04 0.76 4.85
C SER A 92 -10.64 0.38 5.34
N ILE A 93 -10.05 1.21 6.22
CA ILE A 93 -8.78 0.93 6.88
C ILE A 93 -8.86 -0.38 7.68
N GLU A 94 -9.96 -0.58 8.41
CA GLU A 94 -10.22 -1.79 9.20
C GLU A 94 -10.32 -3.03 8.30
N ARG A 95 -10.95 -2.91 7.12
CA ARG A 95 -11.03 -4.02 6.16
C ARG A 95 -9.65 -4.34 5.57
N LEU A 96 -8.84 -3.33 5.28
CA LEU A 96 -7.47 -3.52 4.83
C LEU A 96 -6.60 -4.21 5.90
N ALA A 97 -6.72 -3.79 7.16
CA ALA A 97 -6.04 -4.44 8.29
C ALA A 97 -6.45 -5.92 8.44
N ARG A 98 -7.76 -6.21 8.34
CA ARG A 98 -8.23 -7.61 8.35
C ARG A 98 -7.72 -8.43 7.16
N ILE A 99 -7.58 -7.85 5.98
CA ILE A 99 -6.99 -8.53 4.81
C ILE A 99 -5.55 -8.94 5.11
N PHE A 100 -4.76 -8.11 5.77
CA PHE A 100 -3.39 -8.48 6.18
C PHE A 100 -3.38 -9.67 7.14
N LEU A 101 -4.26 -9.66 8.15
CA LEU A 101 -4.42 -10.77 9.09
C LEU A 101 -4.91 -12.05 8.38
N GLU A 102 -5.89 -11.95 7.49
CA GLU A 102 -6.38 -13.09 6.69
C GLU A 102 -5.29 -13.73 5.82
N GLN A 103 -4.35 -12.93 5.27
CA GLN A 103 -3.21 -13.50 4.53
C GLN A 103 -2.23 -14.19 5.49
N GLN A 104 -2.00 -13.63 6.67
CA GLN A 104 -1.19 -14.25 7.72
C GLN A 104 -1.79 -15.59 8.16
N GLU A 105 -3.10 -15.64 8.43
CA GLU A 105 -3.82 -16.87 8.80
C GLU A 105 -3.75 -17.96 7.72
N ARG A 106 -3.67 -17.54 6.44
CA ARG A 106 -3.48 -18.45 5.30
C ARG A 106 -2.05 -18.95 5.13
N GLY A 107 -1.12 -18.51 5.99
CA GLY A 107 0.28 -18.94 5.96
C GLY A 107 1.16 -18.18 4.96
N ALA A 108 0.77 -16.97 4.55
CA ALA A 108 1.64 -16.11 3.74
C ALA A 108 2.99 -15.89 4.42
N LEU A 109 4.08 -15.84 3.66
CA LEU A 109 5.42 -15.53 4.18
C LEU A 109 5.61 -14.04 4.47
N ASN A 110 4.91 -13.19 3.75
CA ASN A 110 4.95 -11.74 3.84
C ASN A 110 3.66 -11.14 3.28
N ILE A 111 3.50 -9.83 3.42
CA ILE A 111 2.53 -9.06 2.63
C ILE A 111 3.28 -8.29 1.56
N ASN A 112 2.99 -8.59 0.29
CA ASN A 112 3.53 -7.91 -0.87
C ASN A 112 2.52 -6.86 -1.38
N LEU A 113 2.85 -5.59 -1.17
CA LEU A 113 2.04 -4.43 -1.54
C LEU A 113 2.38 -4.00 -2.96
N VAL A 114 1.52 -4.31 -3.92
CA VAL A 114 1.77 -3.98 -5.34
C VAL A 114 1.23 -2.60 -5.70
N THR A 115 2.11 -1.70 -6.12
CA THR A 115 1.83 -0.31 -6.47
C THR A 115 1.13 0.47 -5.34
N PRO A 116 1.70 0.50 -4.12
CA PRO A 116 1.04 1.04 -2.93
C PRO A 116 1.17 2.55 -2.74
N THR A 117 2.03 3.24 -3.49
CA THR A 117 2.48 4.64 -3.32
C THR A 117 1.37 5.61 -2.97
N HIS A 118 0.28 5.58 -3.73
CA HIS A 118 -0.82 6.54 -3.61
C HIS A 118 -1.77 6.26 -2.46
N PHE A 119 -1.56 5.15 -1.72
CA PHE A 119 -2.26 4.77 -0.51
C PHE A 119 -1.33 4.58 0.70
N ALA A 120 -0.08 5.03 0.64
CA ALA A 120 0.91 4.81 1.69
C ALA A 120 0.43 5.24 3.09
N THR A 121 -0.29 6.35 3.21
CA THR A 121 -0.86 6.82 4.48
C THR A 121 -1.90 5.85 5.05
N GLN A 122 -2.80 5.37 4.19
CA GLN A 122 -3.86 4.45 4.57
C GLN A 122 -3.30 3.06 4.91
N ILE A 123 -2.26 2.63 4.18
CA ILE A 123 -1.55 1.38 4.45
C ILE A 123 -0.89 1.42 5.83
N LYS A 124 -0.22 2.52 6.18
CA LYS A 124 0.36 2.70 7.52
C LYS A 124 -0.71 2.59 8.60
N ALA A 125 -1.82 3.31 8.45
CA ALA A 125 -2.93 3.25 9.41
C ALA A 125 -3.51 1.82 9.54
N ALA A 126 -3.60 1.07 8.44
CA ALA A 126 -4.04 -0.32 8.46
C ALA A 126 -3.03 -1.25 9.13
N LEU A 127 -1.71 -1.03 8.94
CA LEU A 127 -0.66 -1.79 9.62
C LEU A 127 -0.62 -1.50 11.12
N ASP A 128 -0.75 -0.23 11.52
CA ASP A 128 -0.85 0.15 12.94
C ASP A 128 -2.03 -0.57 13.60
N LEU A 129 -3.17 -0.60 12.91
CA LEU A 129 -4.37 -1.28 13.39
C LEU A 129 -4.18 -2.80 13.47
N ALA A 130 -3.62 -3.45 12.41
CA ALA A 130 -3.41 -4.88 12.36
C ALA A 130 -2.40 -5.38 13.40
N ARG A 131 -1.43 -4.53 13.78
CA ARG A 131 -0.41 -4.81 14.80
C ARG A 131 -0.91 -4.57 16.23
N SER A 132 -2.12 -4.04 16.40
CA SER A 132 -2.69 -3.71 17.71
C SER A 132 -3.41 -4.90 18.34
N ASP A 133 -3.08 -5.23 19.59
CA ASP A 133 -3.78 -6.24 20.40
C ASP A 133 -5.27 -5.91 20.60
N ALA A 134 -5.63 -4.64 20.52
CA ALA A 134 -7.03 -4.22 20.62
C ALA A 134 -7.87 -4.56 19.37
N PHE A 135 -7.24 -4.86 18.24
CA PHE A 135 -7.91 -5.18 16.98
C PHE A 135 -7.97 -6.67 16.68
N SER A 136 -6.98 -7.45 17.14
CA SER A 136 -6.89 -8.88 16.91
C SER A 136 -6.19 -9.57 18.08
N ASP A 137 -6.71 -10.72 18.50
CA ASP A 137 -6.07 -11.60 19.49
C ASP A 137 -4.74 -12.19 18.97
N THR A 138 -4.55 -12.17 17.66
CA THR A 138 -3.30 -12.55 16.99
C THR A 138 -2.82 -11.39 16.14
N PRO A 139 -1.98 -10.49 16.71
CA PRO A 139 -1.48 -9.33 15.98
C PRO A 139 -0.69 -9.70 14.73
N PHE A 140 -0.68 -8.78 13.78
CA PHE A 140 0.06 -8.94 12.53
C PHE A 140 1.57 -8.84 12.77
N VAL A 141 2.33 -9.84 12.28
CA VAL A 141 3.78 -9.96 12.48
C VAL A 141 4.58 -10.21 11.19
N LEU A 142 3.90 -10.39 10.05
CA LEU A 142 4.61 -10.69 8.81
C LEU A 142 5.42 -9.50 8.30
N PRO A 143 6.55 -9.75 7.63
CA PRO A 143 7.30 -8.72 6.93
C PRO A 143 6.49 -8.12 5.78
N ILE A 144 6.77 -6.85 5.48
CA ILE A 144 6.14 -6.08 4.40
C ILE A 144 7.12 -5.90 3.26
N VAL A 145 6.71 -6.36 2.07
CA VAL A 145 7.36 -6.10 0.80
C VAL A 145 6.64 -4.96 0.09
N TYR A 146 7.34 -3.91 -0.27
CA TYR A 146 6.82 -2.76 -1.00
C TYR A 146 7.21 -2.85 -2.47
N ASN A 147 6.35 -3.48 -3.27
CA ASN A 147 6.58 -3.67 -4.70
C ASN A 147 6.32 -2.37 -5.46
N THR A 148 7.37 -1.56 -5.53
CA THR A 148 7.36 -0.21 -6.11
C THR A 148 7.70 -0.23 -7.60
N SER A 149 7.21 0.79 -8.31
CA SER A 149 7.63 1.08 -9.68
C SER A 149 8.92 1.94 -9.76
N GLY A 150 9.53 2.29 -8.61
CA GLY A 150 10.64 3.23 -8.52
C GLY A 150 10.24 4.70 -8.75
N TYR A 151 8.95 5.00 -8.97
CA TYR A 151 8.44 6.36 -9.17
C TYR A 151 7.93 6.95 -7.85
N GLU A 152 8.88 7.14 -6.93
CA GLU A 152 8.64 7.56 -5.55
C GLU A 152 9.34 8.90 -5.24
N LEU A 153 8.85 9.58 -4.22
CA LEU A 153 9.58 10.70 -3.62
C LEU A 153 10.45 10.18 -2.48
N PRO A 154 11.70 10.66 -2.31
CA PRO A 154 12.56 10.23 -1.20
C PRO A 154 11.90 10.37 0.17
N GLU A 155 11.17 11.47 0.38
CA GLU A 155 10.43 11.72 1.62
C GLU A 155 9.25 10.75 1.82
N ALA A 156 8.65 10.23 0.74
CA ALA A 156 7.60 9.21 0.84
C ALA A 156 8.18 7.86 1.25
N ILE A 157 9.34 7.49 0.72
CA ILE A 157 10.06 6.26 1.14
C ILE A 157 10.52 6.39 2.59
N ALA A 158 11.16 7.50 2.96
CA ALA A 158 11.61 7.73 4.34
C ALA A 158 10.47 7.68 5.37
N ALA A 159 9.25 8.04 4.97
CA ALA A 159 8.08 7.96 5.83
C ALA A 159 7.56 6.52 6.05
N LEU A 160 8.06 5.53 5.31
CA LEU A 160 7.75 4.11 5.44
C LEU A 160 8.74 3.37 6.35
N ASP A 161 9.74 4.07 6.88
CA ASP A 161 10.68 3.51 7.85
C ASP A 161 9.93 2.91 9.06
N GLY A 162 10.30 1.69 9.48
CA GLY A 162 9.61 0.92 10.52
C GLY A 162 8.30 0.24 10.08
N TYR A 163 7.86 0.43 8.83
CA TYR A 163 6.67 -0.22 8.27
C TYR A 163 6.99 -1.23 7.17
N VAL A 164 8.05 -1.00 6.41
CA VAL A 164 8.45 -1.81 5.25
C VAL A 164 9.80 -2.44 5.51
N ASP A 165 9.93 -3.73 5.20
CA ASP A 165 11.14 -4.53 5.40
C ASP A 165 11.93 -4.69 4.10
N VAL A 166 11.24 -4.71 2.95
CA VAL A 166 11.85 -4.92 1.62
C VAL A 166 11.24 -3.95 0.61
N PHE A 167 12.10 -3.30 -0.21
CA PHE A 167 11.70 -2.43 -1.33
C PHE A 167 12.13 -3.03 -2.65
#